data_09799b182bf8bae97eb3b14e8c1a11ba
#
_entry.id   09799b182bf8bae97eb3b14e8c1a11ba
#
_cell.length_a   1.000
_cell.length_b   1.000
_cell.length_c   1.000
_cell.angle_alpha   90.00
_cell.angle_beta   90.00
_cell.angle_gamma   90.00
#
_symmetry.space_group_name_H-M   'P 1'
#
loop_
_entity.id
_entity.type
_entity.pdbx_description
1 polymer ?
#
loop_
_entity_poly.entity_id
_entity_poly.type
_entity_poly.pdbx_seq_one_letter_code
_entity_poly.pdbx_strand_id
1 'polypeptide(L)'
;MKRVGNLSLSISLEGFEDANDFRRGEGVYDKVLHAMDLLHENGLIFGNSVCYTSKNMDAVTSDEFFDLLIEHGSRFAWYFHLMPVGMDASPELMPTKEQREYIYHRIREVRAREGGKEIYVMDFQNDGEFVGGCIAGGRNYCHINPKGDVEPCVFIHYSGANIREKSLLECLKQPLFMAYRDNQPFNDNMLRPCPMLENPELLRKMVERAGAKSTDLQSPETAEHLCAKCDHYAEVWKKQADEPVSYTHLRAHETLSDL
;
A
#
# COMPACT_ATOMS: atom_id res chain seq x y z
N MET A 1 -19.80 -13.41 -10.62
CA MET A 1 -18.58 -12.91 -11.25
C MET A 1 -18.41 -13.46 -12.67
N LYS A 2 -18.38 -14.77 -12.88
CA LYS A 2 -18.15 -15.40 -14.19
C LYS A 2 -19.06 -14.87 -15.32
N ARG A 3 -20.35 -14.60 -15.04
CA ARG A 3 -21.30 -14.09 -16.03
C ARG A 3 -21.00 -12.66 -16.48
N VAL A 4 -20.43 -11.83 -15.61
CA VAL A 4 -20.17 -10.39 -15.89
C VAL A 4 -18.80 -10.21 -16.55
N GLY A 5 -17.79 -10.99 -16.11
CA GLY A 5 -16.46 -11.09 -16.72
C GLY A 5 -15.55 -9.87 -16.55
N ASN A 6 -15.96 -8.86 -15.77
CA ASN A 6 -15.23 -7.59 -15.59
C ASN A 6 -14.81 -7.34 -14.12
N LEU A 7 -14.77 -8.39 -13.30
CA LEU A 7 -14.35 -8.31 -11.90
C LEU A 7 -13.10 -9.16 -11.70
N SER A 8 -12.07 -8.55 -11.13
CA SER A 8 -10.90 -9.22 -10.58
C SER A 8 -10.83 -8.91 -9.09
N LEU A 9 -10.63 -9.94 -8.27
CA LEU A 9 -10.55 -9.80 -6.82
C LEU A 9 -9.09 -9.74 -6.39
N SER A 10 -8.84 -9.00 -5.31
CA SER A 10 -7.62 -9.07 -4.52
C SER A 10 -8.02 -9.52 -3.12
N ILE A 11 -7.72 -10.79 -2.80
CA ILE A 11 -8.12 -11.42 -1.54
C ILE A 11 -6.99 -11.22 -0.54
N SER A 12 -7.35 -10.76 0.64
CA SER A 12 -6.35 -10.50 1.68
C SER A 12 -5.87 -11.79 2.32
N LEU A 13 -4.53 -11.97 2.36
CA LEU A 13 -3.84 -13.08 3.01
C LEU A 13 -2.52 -12.57 3.61
N GLU A 14 -2.30 -12.83 4.90
CA GLU A 14 -1.23 -12.19 5.68
C GLU A 14 -0.07 -13.15 6.03
N GLY A 15 0.08 -14.24 5.29
CA GLY A 15 1.03 -15.31 5.54
C GLY A 15 0.32 -16.67 5.69
N PHE A 16 0.95 -17.59 6.40
CA PHE A 16 0.35 -18.89 6.76
C PHE A 16 -0.68 -18.75 7.89
N GLU A 17 -1.31 -19.84 8.28
CA GLU A 17 -2.43 -19.90 9.21
C GLU A 17 -2.22 -19.04 10.47
N ASP A 18 -1.13 -19.25 11.21
CA ASP A 18 -0.85 -18.52 12.45
C ASP A 18 -0.77 -17.00 12.23
N ALA A 19 -0.05 -16.55 11.21
CA ALA A 19 0.13 -15.14 10.91
C ALA A 19 -1.16 -14.50 10.38
N ASN A 20 -1.90 -15.23 9.55
CA ASN A 20 -3.16 -14.76 9.00
C ASN A 20 -4.24 -14.67 10.07
N ASP A 21 -4.41 -15.73 10.85
CA ASP A 21 -5.49 -15.83 11.83
C ASP A 21 -5.24 -14.95 13.06
N PHE A 22 -3.98 -14.70 13.42
CA PHE A 22 -3.64 -13.67 14.40
C PHE A 22 -4.23 -12.30 14.04
N ARG A 23 -4.22 -11.92 12.76
CA ARG A 23 -4.69 -10.61 12.32
C ARG A 23 -6.15 -10.59 11.92
N ARG A 24 -6.66 -11.67 11.34
CA ARG A 24 -7.97 -11.70 10.68
C ARG A 24 -9.02 -12.54 11.42
N GLY A 25 -8.58 -13.29 12.43
CA GLY A 25 -9.43 -14.16 13.22
C GLY A 25 -9.28 -15.63 12.87
N GLU A 26 -9.57 -16.48 13.83
CA GLU A 26 -9.43 -17.94 13.75
C GLU A 26 -10.24 -18.54 12.58
N GLY A 27 -9.62 -19.42 11.80
CA GLY A 27 -10.20 -20.13 10.66
C GLY A 27 -10.48 -19.26 9.44
N VAL A 28 -9.94 -18.03 9.38
CA VAL A 28 -10.03 -17.18 8.18
C VAL A 28 -9.06 -17.67 7.11
N TYR A 29 -7.91 -18.22 7.49
CA TYR A 29 -6.94 -18.76 6.55
C TYR A 29 -7.56 -19.81 5.62
N ASP A 30 -8.19 -20.85 6.18
CA ASP A 30 -8.84 -21.90 5.39
C ASP A 30 -9.95 -21.37 4.48
N LYS A 31 -10.72 -20.40 4.94
CA LYS A 31 -11.77 -19.76 4.14
C LYS A 31 -11.20 -18.99 2.95
N VAL A 32 -10.05 -18.35 3.14
CA VAL A 32 -9.35 -17.64 2.07
C VAL A 32 -8.82 -18.61 1.03
N LEU A 33 -8.13 -19.69 1.43
CA LEU A 33 -7.64 -20.71 0.51
C LEU A 33 -8.79 -21.35 -0.28
N HIS A 34 -9.87 -21.72 0.40
CA HIS A 34 -11.07 -22.24 -0.28
C HIS A 34 -11.67 -21.25 -1.29
N ALA A 35 -11.69 -19.95 -0.96
CA ALA A 35 -12.17 -18.94 -1.90
C ALA A 35 -11.25 -18.79 -3.12
N MET A 36 -9.94 -18.89 -2.93
CA MET A 36 -8.96 -18.89 -4.02
C MET A 36 -9.17 -20.09 -4.94
N ASP A 37 -9.32 -21.31 -4.39
CA ASP A 37 -9.61 -22.52 -5.14
C ASP A 37 -10.88 -22.38 -5.99
N LEU A 38 -11.97 -21.88 -5.41
CA LEU A 38 -13.21 -21.64 -6.14
C LEU A 38 -13.03 -20.66 -7.31
N LEU A 39 -12.22 -19.62 -7.15
CA LEU A 39 -11.94 -18.67 -8.22
C LEU A 39 -11.11 -19.33 -9.32
N HIS A 40 -10.07 -20.08 -8.93
CA HIS A 40 -9.19 -20.81 -9.83
C HIS A 40 -9.95 -21.85 -10.66
N GLU A 41 -10.76 -22.73 -10.03
CA GLU A 41 -11.61 -23.74 -10.68
C GLU A 41 -12.61 -23.12 -11.66
N ASN A 42 -13.07 -21.91 -11.40
CA ASN A 42 -13.97 -21.19 -12.29
C ASN A 42 -13.27 -20.38 -13.39
N GLY A 43 -11.93 -20.46 -13.49
CA GLY A 43 -11.13 -19.75 -14.49
C GLY A 43 -11.17 -18.22 -14.34
N LEU A 44 -11.33 -17.72 -13.11
CA LEU A 44 -11.36 -16.29 -12.82
C LEU A 44 -9.96 -15.79 -12.51
N ILE A 45 -9.60 -14.64 -13.07
CA ILE A 45 -8.35 -13.96 -12.75
C ILE A 45 -8.52 -13.23 -11.42
N PHE A 46 -7.63 -13.50 -10.48
CA PHE A 46 -7.60 -12.86 -9.16
C PHE A 46 -6.16 -12.79 -8.63
N GLY A 47 -5.97 -12.05 -7.56
CA GLY A 47 -4.72 -11.95 -6.83
C GLY A 47 -4.94 -11.81 -5.33
N ASN A 48 -3.86 -11.52 -4.63
CA ASN A 48 -3.86 -11.35 -3.20
C ASN A 48 -3.46 -9.92 -2.80
N SER A 49 -3.99 -9.46 -1.67
CA SER A 49 -3.55 -8.27 -0.96
C SER A 49 -2.83 -8.72 0.31
N VAL A 50 -1.58 -8.33 0.46
CA VAL A 50 -0.72 -8.76 1.56
C VAL A 50 -0.27 -7.52 2.34
N CYS A 51 -0.70 -7.38 3.59
CA CYS A 51 -0.18 -6.35 4.46
C CYS A 51 1.00 -6.92 5.26
N TYR A 52 2.20 -6.44 4.97
CA TYR A 52 3.38 -6.85 5.71
C TYR A 52 3.62 -5.97 6.94
N THR A 53 4.08 -6.62 7.99
CA THR A 53 4.33 -6.07 9.32
C THR A 53 5.69 -6.53 9.84
N SER A 54 6.15 -5.98 10.96
CA SER A 54 7.36 -6.47 11.64
C SER A 54 7.27 -7.93 12.08
N LYS A 55 6.07 -8.53 12.13
CA LYS A 55 5.83 -9.88 12.66
C LYS A 55 5.65 -10.95 11.59
N ASN A 56 5.14 -10.62 10.42
CA ASN A 56 4.88 -11.60 9.37
C ASN A 56 5.84 -11.49 8.17
N MET A 57 6.84 -10.61 8.22
CA MET A 57 7.76 -10.35 7.12
C MET A 57 8.34 -11.64 6.55
N ASP A 58 8.93 -12.49 7.39
CA ASP A 58 9.57 -13.72 6.95
C ASP A 58 8.58 -14.67 6.27
N ALA A 59 7.36 -14.78 6.81
CA ALA A 59 6.33 -15.64 6.25
C ALA A 59 5.87 -15.16 4.87
N VAL A 60 5.53 -13.86 4.72
CA VAL A 60 4.95 -13.32 3.48
C VAL A 60 5.98 -13.11 2.37
N THR A 61 7.27 -13.24 2.67
CA THR A 61 8.37 -13.11 1.69
C THR A 61 9.08 -14.42 1.40
N SER A 62 8.66 -15.53 2.04
CA SER A 62 9.25 -16.86 1.81
C SER A 62 8.87 -17.40 0.42
N ASP A 63 9.72 -18.28 -0.12
CA ASP A 63 9.42 -18.96 -1.38
C ASP A 63 8.15 -19.82 -1.26
N GLU A 64 7.96 -20.46 -0.13
CA GLU A 64 6.82 -21.29 0.17
C GLU A 64 5.50 -20.51 0.13
N PHE A 65 5.51 -19.24 0.57
CA PHE A 65 4.31 -18.39 0.51
C PHE A 65 3.99 -17.98 -0.93
N PHE A 66 4.98 -17.61 -1.72
CA PHE A 66 4.73 -17.34 -3.14
C PHE A 66 4.26 -18.58 -3.89
N ASP A 67 4.84 -19.75 -3.60
CA ASP A 67 4.41 -21.01 -4.19
C ASP A 67 2.97 -21.36 -3.79
N LEU A 68 2.59 -21.17 -2.53
CA LEU A 68 1.21 -21.30 -2.06
C LEU A 68 0.24 -20.42 -2.88
N LEU A 69 0.59 -19.14 -3.08
CA LEU A 69 -0.26 -18.24 -3.88
C LEU A 69 -0.43 -18.71 -5.32
N ILE A 70 0.67 -19.18 -5.93
CA ILE A 70 0.68 -19.69 -7.31
C ILE A 70 -0.12 -20.99 -7.43
N GLU A 71 0.06 -21.94 -6.52
CA GLU A 71 -0.63 -23.23 -6.48
C GLU A 71 -2.14 -23.06 -6.37
N HIS A 72 -2.60 -22.10 -5.55
CA HIS A 72 -4.01 -21.73 -5.44
C HIS A 72 -4.52 -20.82 -6.57
N GLY A 73 -3.71 -20.56 -7.61
CA GLY A 73 -4.11 -19.90 -8.84
C GLY A 73 -4.06 -18.37 -8.82
N SER A 74 -3.45 -17.75 -7.80
CA SER A 74 -3.21 -16.31 -7.75
C SER A 74 -2.30 -15.86 -8.89
N ARG A 75 -2.63 -14.76 -9.57
CA ARG A 75 -1.86 -14.22 -10.69
C ARG A 75 -1.10 -12.95 -10.36
N PHE A 76 -1.49 -12.29 -9.27
CA PHE A 76 -0.75 -11.13 -8.76
C PHE A 76 -0.85 -11.07 -7.24
N ALA A 77 0.14 -10.43 -6.61
CA ALA A 77 0.11 -10.11 -5.19
C ALA A 77 0.44 -8.63 -4.99
N TRP A 78 -0.37 -7.95 -4.20
CA TRP A 78 -0.22 -6.54 -3.89
C TRP A 78 0.22 -6.38 -2.45
N TYR A 79 1.46 -6.03 -2.25
CA TYR A 79 2.07 -5.86 -0.95
C TYR A 79 1.89 -4.43 -0.44
N PHE A 80 1.43 -4.31 0.79
CA PHE A 80 1.23 -3.04 1.49
C PHE A 80 1.99 -3.04 2.81
N HIS A 81 2.78 -2.00 3.02
CA HIS A 81 3.31 -1.69 4.33
C HIS A 81 2.18 -1.42 5.32
N LEU A 82 2.27 -1.94 6.55
CA LEU A 82 1.31 -1.60 7.60
C LEU A 82 1.27 -0.08 7.80
N MET A 83 0.09 0.49 7.66
CA MET A 83 -0.17 1.90 7.93
C MET A 83 -0.82 2.05 9.30
N PRO A 84 -0.30 2.91 10.20
CA PRO A 84 -0.81 3.04 11.58
C PRO A 84 -2.06 3.92 11.62
N VAL A 85 -3.14 3.46 10.98
CA VAL A 85 -4.43 4.16 10.85
C VAL A 85 -5.56 3.33 11.45
N GLY A 86 -6.62 4.00 11.89
CA GLY A 86 -7.81 3.38 12.46
C GLY A 86 -7.78 3.29 13.99
N MET A 87 -8.82 2.70 14.54
CA MET A 87 -9.11 2.70 15.98
C MET A 87 -8.02 1.96 16.80
N ASP A 88 -7.55 0.83 16.29
CA ASP A 88 -6.55 -0.01 16.96
C ASP A 88 -5.19 0.07 16.23
N ALA A 89 -4.83 1.27 15.78
CA ALA A 89 -3.57 1.49 15.12
C ALA A 89 -2.39 1.05 16.00
N SER A 90 -1.55 0.17 15.46
CA SER A 90 -0.41 -0.45 16.14
C SER A 90 0.91 -0.08 15.47
N PRO A 91 1.47 1.12 15.76
CA PRO A 91 2.73 1.58 15.13
C PRO A 91 3.90 0.62 15.37
N GLU A 92 3.89 -0.12 16.48
CA GLU A 92 4.90 -1.13 16.84
C GLU A 92 4.93 -2.34 15.88
N LEU A 93 3.89 -2.52 15.08
CA LEU A 93 3.84 -3.54 14.03
C LEU A 93 4.37 -3.04 12.68
N MET A 94 4.75 -1.77 12.58
CA MET A 94 5.39 -1.27 11.36
C MET A 94 6.73 -2.01 11.14
N PRO A 95 7.06 -2.38 9.90
CA PRO A 95 8.35 -2.98 9.59
C PRO A 95 9.51 -2.09 10.01
N THR A 96 10.62 -2.67 10.43
CA THR A 96 11.86 -1.91 10.63
C THR A 96 12.43 -1.43 9.29
N LYS A 97 13.39 -0.52 9.33
CA LYS A 97 14.05 -0.03 8.09
C LYS A 97 14.78 -1.17 7.36
N GLU A 98 15.39 -2.10 8.10
CA GLU A 98 16.07 -3.27 7.56
C GLU A 98 15.07 -4.22 6.89
N GLN A 99 13.91 -4.44 7.50
CA GLN A 99 12.83 -5.25 6.93
C GLN A 99 12.26 -4.60 5.66
N ARG A 100 12.13 -3.27 5.64
CA ARG A 100 11.65 -2.56 4.46
C ARG A 100 12.68 -2.60 3.31
N GLU A 101 13.96 -2.49 3.60
CA GLU A 101 15.03 -2.69 2.61
C GLU A 101 15.03 -4.13 2.09
N TYR A 102 14.91 -5.10 3.00
CA TYR A 102 14.83 -6.52 2.62
C TYR A 102 13.69 -6.80 1.66
N ILE A 103 12.45 -6.38 1.97
CA ILE A 103 11.30 -6.64 1.09
C ILE A 103 11.44 -5.93 -0.26
N TYR A 104 12.02 -4.74 -0.29
CA TYR A 104 12.32 -4.03 -1.53
C TYR A 104 13.17 -4.88 -2.49
N HIS A 105 14.24 -5.49 -2.01
CA HIS A 105 15.09 -6.38 -2.80
C HIS A 105 14.35 -7.67 -3.15
N ARG A 106 13.71 -8.29 -2.16
CA ARG A 106 13.03 -9.57 -2.31
C ARG A 106 11.92 -9.54 -3.38
N ILE A 107 11.11 -8.49 -3.42
CA ILE A 107 10.08 -8.35 -4.45
C ILE A 107 10.70 -8.24 -5.85
N ARG A 108 11.84 -7.58 -5.99
CA ARG A 108 12.55 -7.49 -7.27
C ARG A 108 13.13 -8.82 -7.72
N GLU A 109 13.65 -9.62 -6.81
CA GLU A 109 14.07 -11.01 -7.09
C GLU A 109 12.89 -11.85 -7.58
N VAL A 110 11.75 -11.80 -6.90
CA VAL A 110 10.53 -12.53 -7.29
C VAL A 110 10.05 -12.11 -8.68
N ARG A 111 10.18 -10.84 -9.04
CA ARG A 111 9.81 -10.31 -10.37
C ARG A 111 10.84 -10.55 -11.47
N ALA A 112 12.04 -11.04 -11.13
CA ALA A 112 13.11 -11.22 -12.11
C ALA A 112 12.71 -12.18 -13.24
N ARG A 113 13.18 -11.94 -14.46
CA ARG A 113 12.90 -12.81 -15.62
C ARG A 113 13.53 -14.18 -15.46
N GLU A 114 14.76 -14.22 -14.91
CA GLU A 114 15.48 -15.44 -14.61
C GLU A 114 15.45 -15.74 -13.12
N GLY A 115 15.00 -16.92 -12.74
CA GLY A 115 14.88 -17.34 -11.34
C GLY A 115 13.74 -16.69 -10.56
N GLY A 116 12.89 -15.87 -11.19
CA GLY A 116 11.69 -15.30 -10.59
C GLY A 116 10.55 -16.30 -10.50
N LYS A 117 9.43 -15.86 -9.92
CA LYS A 117 8.20 -16.66 -9.73
C LYS A 117 7.13 -16.30 -10.77
N GLU A 118 6.24 -17.24 -11.07
CA GLU A 118 5.13 -17.05 -12.03
C GLU A 118 3.95 -16.25 -11.43
N ILE A 119 4.25 -15.18 -10.72
CA ILE A 119 3.28 -14.27 -10.12
C ILE A 119 3.75 -12.82 -10.27
N TYR A 120 2.85 -11.92 -10.65
CA TYR A 120 3.17 -10.50 -10.68
C TYR A 120 3.01 -9.87 -9.31
N VAL A 121 4.10 -9.40 -8.71
CA VAL A 121 4.11 -8.82 -7.37
C VAL A 121 4.33 -7.31 -7.44
N MET A 122 3.50 -6.55 -6.74
CA MET A 122 3.60 -5.10 -6.60
C MET A 122 3.91 -4.75 -5.15
N ASP A 123 4.85 -3.85 -4.92
CA ASP A 123 5.17 -3.29 -3.60
C ASP A 123 4.73 -1.83 -3.54
N PHE A 124 3.54 -1.59 -3.00
CA PHE A 124 2.86 -0.32 -3.10
C PHE A 124 3.69 0.88 -2.60
N GLN A 125 4.42 0.72 -1.50
CA GLN A 125 5.22 1.79 -0.91
C GLN A 125 6.62 1.94 -1.54
N ASN A 126 7.17 0.86 -2.10
CA ASN A 126 8.54 0.87 -2.63
C ASN A 126 8.61 0.93 -4.16
N ASP A 127 7.49 0.85 -4.85
CA ASP A 127 7.40 0.95 -6.31
C ASP A 127 7.15 2.40 -6.80
N GLY A 128 7.42 3.40 -5.98
CA GLY A 128 7.22 4.81 -6.33
C GLY A 128 7.94 5.25 -7.61
N GLU A 129 9.10 4.68 -7.93
CA GLU A 129 9.87 4.98 -9.14
C GLU A 129 9.13 4.62 -10.43
N PHE A 130 8.38 3.50 -10.44
CA PHE A 130 7.64 3.03 -11.62
C PHE A 130 6.39 3.86 -11.91
N VAL A 131 5.87 4.58 -10.91
CA VAL A 131 4.65 5.38 -11.03
C VAL A 131 4.89 6.88 -10.81
N GLY A 132 6.13 7.29 -10.62
CA GLY A 132 6.51 8.69 -10.40
C GLY A 132 6.03 9.25 -9.06
N GLY A 133 6.13 8.46 -7.98
CA GLY A 133 5.75 8.84 -6.62
C GLY A 133 4.34 8.42 -6.22
N CYS A 134 3.74 9.12 -5.28
CA CYS A 134 2.40 8.80 -4.76
C CYS A 134 1.32 8.97 -5.83
N ILE A 135 0.42 7.99 -5.93
CA ILE A 135 -0.71 7.99 -6.88
C ILE A 135 -1.99 8.62 -6.34
N ALA A 136 -2.03 8.97 -5.05
CA ALA A 136 -3.19 9.44 -4.33
C ALA A 136 -3.58 10.91 -4.64
N GLY A 137 -4.61 11.40 -3.97
CA GLY A 137 -5.08 12.78 -4.10
C GLY A 137 -5.69 13.10 -5.45
N GLY A 138 -6.29 12.11 -6.13
CA GLY A 138 -6.93 12.28 -7.43
C GLY A 138 -5.97 12.26 -8.62
N ARG A 139 -4.66 11.98 -8.42
CA ARG A 139 -3.72 11.84 -9.53
C ARG A 139 -4.07 10.61 -10.38
N ASN A 140 -4.08 9.42 -9.79
CA ASN A 140 -4.49 8.18 -10.43
C ASN A 140 -5.59 7.47 -9.61
N TYR A 141 -5.80 7.87 -8.37
CA TYR A 141 -6.67 7.22 -7.43
C TYR A 141 -7.13 8.19 -6.32
N CYS A 142 -8.33 7.97 -5.82
CA CYS A 142 -8.86 8.53 -4.58
C CYS A 142 -9.73 7.47 -3.89
N HIS A 143 -10.08 7.72 -2.64
CA HIS A 143 -10.97 6.88 -1.86
C HIS A 143 -12.29 7.60 -1.62
N ILE A 144 -13.41 6.86 -1.62
CA ILE A 144 -14.73 7.37 -1.22
C ILE A 144 -15.22 6.49 -0.09
N ASN A 145 -15.41 7.07 1.08
CA ASN A 145 -15.87 6.35 2.25
C ASN A 145 -17.38 6.07 2.20
N PRO A 146 -17.94 5.22 3.08
CA PRO A 146 -19.38 4.89 3.08
C PRO A 146 -20.32 6.08 3.30
N LYS A 147 -19.84 7.18 3.89
CA LYS A 147 -20.60 8.44 4.03
C LYS A 147 -20.56 9.30 2.78
N GLY A 148 -19.69 8.97 1.82
CA GLY A 148 -19.54 9.70 0.56
C GLY A 148 -18.45 10.78 0.61
N ASP A 149 -17.66 10.87 1.66
CA ASP A 149 -16.52 11.80 1.72
C ASP A 149 -15.44 11.34 0.75
N VAL A 150 -14.89 12.26 -0.03
CA VAL A 150 -13.85 11.96 -1.04
C VAL A 150 -12.49 12.26 -0.44
N GLU A 151 -11.76 11.21 -0.13
CA GLU A 151 -10.49 11.20 0.59
C GLU A 151 -9.31 10.99 -0.37
N PRO A 152 -8.12 11.54 -0.07
CA PRO A 152 -6.95 11.36 -0.93
C PRO A 152 -6.55 9.89 -1.11
N CYS A 153 -6.63 9.09 -0.05
CA CYS A 153 -6.14 7.72 0.02
C CYS A 153 -6.94 6.91 1.03
N VAL A 154 -7.01 5.60 0.87
CA VAL A 154 -7.62 4.67 1.83
C VAL A 154 -6.98 4.70 3.23
N PHE A 155 -5.79 5.29 3.35
CA PHE A 155 -5.06 5.45 4.61
C PHE A 155 -5.10 6.88 5.17
N ILE A 156 -5.68 7.84 4.45
CA ILE A 156 -5.66 9.27 4.82
C ILE A 156 -7.09 9.80 4.81
N HIS A 157 -7.72 9.73 5.98
CA HIS A 157 -9.12 10.03 6.21
C HIS A 157 -9.33 11.52 6.54
N TYR A 158 -9.07 12.39 5.56
CA TYR A 158 -9.36 13.83 5.62
C TYR A 158 -10.03 14.27 4.33
N SER A 159 -11.08 15.08 4.45
CA SER A 159 -11.78 15.64 3.29
C SER A 159 -12.44 16.97 3.60
N GLY A 160 -12.70 17.74 2.55
CA GLY A 160 -13.55 18.92 2.51
C GLY A 160 -14.67 18.81 1.49
N ALA A 161 -14.90 17.60 0.93
CA ALA A 161 -15.91 17.40 -0.11
C ALA A 161 -16.57 16.03 -0.03
N ASN A 162 -17.87 16.00 -0.33
CA ASN A 162 -18.69 14.78 -0.31
C ASN A 162 -19.38 14.59 -1.66
N ILE A 163 -19.31 13.35 -2.20
CA ILE A 163 -19.86 13.00 -3.53
C ILE A 163 -21.38 13.07 -3.58
N ARG A 164 -22.08 13.09 -2.45
CA ARG A 164 -23.53 13.26 -2.38
C ARG A 164 -23.98 14.71 -2.52
N GLU A 165 -23.03 15.65 -2.33
CA GLU A 165 -23.29 17.09 -2.36
C GLU A 165 -22.67 17.77 -3.59
N LYS A 166 -21.60 17.17 -4.14
CA LYS A 166 -20.81 17.73 -5.22
C LYS A 166 -20.56 16.67 -6.30
N SER A 167 -20.35 17.11 -7.53
CA SER A 167 -19.89 16.20 -8.59
C SER A 167 -18.48 15.67 -8.28
N LEU A 168 -18.14 14.52 -8.86
CA LEU A 168 -16.81 13.95 -8.71
C LEU A 168 -15.71 14.97 -9.11
N LEU A 169 -15.92 15.69 -10.20
CA LEU A 169 -14.95 16.69 -10.66
C LEU A 169 -14.75 17.83 -9.64
N GLU A 170 -15.79 18.28 -8.98
CA GLU A 170 -15.68 19.27 -7.91
C GLU A 170 -14.98 18.69 -6.68
N CYS A 171 -15.28 17.44 -6.32
CA CYS A 171 -14.57 16.75 -5.24
C CYS A 171 -13.07 16.61 -5.53
N LEU A 172 -12.70 16.27 -6.77
CA LEU A 172 -11.30 16.17 -7.19
C LEU A 172 -10.57 17.52 -7.22
N LYS A 173 -11.32 18.64 -7.19
CA LYS A 173 -10.77 20.01 -7.10
C LYS A 173 -10.83 20.60 -5.70
N GLN A 174 -11.15 19.80 -4.68
CA GLN A 174 -11.15 20.29 -3.29
C GLN A 174 -9.75 20.76 -2.85
N PRO A 175 -9.64 21.67 -1.88
CA PRO A 175 -8.35 22.25 -1.49
C PRO A 175 -7.28 21.22 -1.14
N LEU A 176 -7.63 20.15 -0.44
CA LEU A 176 -6.66 19.10 -0.08
C LEU A 176 -6.11 18.39 -1.32
N PHE A 177 -6.93 18.06 -2.32
CA PHE A 177 -6.49 17.45 -3.56
C PHE A 177 -5.63 18.39 -4.41
N MET A 178 -5.95 19.68 -4.39
CA MET A 178 -5.09 20.69 -5.04
C MET A 178 -3.73 20.78 -4.34
N ALA A 179 -3.71 20.72 -3.00
CA ALA A 179 -2.45 20.67 -2.26
C ALA A 179 -1.63 19.42 -2.59
N TYR A 180 -2.27 18.25 -2.76
CA TYR A 180 -1.59 17.04 -3.25
C TYR A 180 -0.98 17.26 -4.64
N ARG A 181 -1.75 17.77 -5.59
CA ARG A 181 -1.28 18.05 -6.95
C ARG A 181 -0.09 19.00 -6.98
N ASP A 182 -0.17 20.06 -6.20
CA ASP A 182 0.83 21.14 -6.23
C ASP A 182 2.13 20.77 -5.47
N ASN A 183 2.11 19.71 -4.66
CA ASN A 183 3.27 19.21 -3.90
C ASN A 183 3.79 17.84 -4.39
N GLN A 184 3.16 17.21 -5.36
CA GLN A 184 3.68 15.96 -5.93
C GLN A 184 4.78 16.23 -6.97
N PRO A 185 5.86 15.41 -6.99
CA PRO A 185 6.16 14.35 -6.03
C PRO A 185 6.48 14.92 -4.64
N PHE A 186 6.00 14.28 -3.58
CA PHE A 186 6.22 14.75 -2.20
C PHE A 186 7.69 14.66 -1.75
N ASN A 187 8.50 13.94 -2.51
CA ASN A 187 9.93 13.78 -2.30
C ASN A 187 10.62 13.44 -3.62
N ASP A 188 11.83 13.94 -3.82
CA ASP A 188 12.65 13.60 -4.99
C ASP A 188 13.14 12.14 -4.92
N ASN A 189 13.29 11.59 -3.71
CA ASN A 189 13.60 10.19 -3.50
C ASN A 189 12.32 9.34 -3.58
N MET A 190 12.20 8.53 -4.64
CA MET A 190 11.02 7.70 -4.92
C MET A 190 10.83 6.52 -3.97
N LEU A 191 11.78 6.25 -3.07
CA LEU A 191 11.60 5.35 -1.93
C LEU A 191 10.89 6.05 -0.74
N ARG A 192 10.55 7.33 -0.89
CA ARG A 192 9.86 8.14 0.11
C ARG A 192 8.62 8.84 -0.47
N PRO A 193 7.73 8.11 -1.18
CA PRO A 193 6.67 8.73 -1.97
C PRO A 193 5.45 9.17 -1.13
N CYS A 194 5.23 8.61 0.06
CA CYS A 194 4.00 8.81 0.82
C CYS A 194 4.06 10.09 1.68
N PRO A 195 3.02 10.95 1.63
CA PRO A 195 3.00 12.15 2.44
C PRO A 195 2.76 11.86 3.93
N MET A 196 2.21 10.69 4.30
CA MET A 196 1.98 10.31 5.69
C MET A 196 3.17 9.52 6.26
N LEU A 197 3.57 8.45 5.55
CA LEU A 197 4.56 7.52 6.08
C LEU A 197 5.98 8.10 6.09
N GLU A 198 6.36 8.82 5.04
CA GLU A 198 7.73 9.31 4.86
C GLU A 198 7.88 10.84 4.91
N ASN A 199 6.77 11.59 4.77
CA ASN A 199 6.79 13.06 4.77
C ASN A 199 5.66 13.63 5.66
N PRO A 200 5.53 13.18 6.93
CA PRO A 200 4.39 13.51 7.78
C PRO A 200 4.20 15.01 8.03
N GLU A 201 5.28 15.77 8.09
CA GLU A 201 5.23 17.22 8.21
C GLU A 201 4.54 17.92 7.03
N LEU A 202 4.69 17.35 5.83
CA LEU A 202 4.03 17.87 4.63
C LEU A 202 2.52 17.59 4.68
N LEU A 203 2.12 16.38 5.13
CA LEU A 203 0.69 16.06 5.28
C LEU A 203 0.01 16.99 6.30
N ARG A 204 0.63 17.23 7.45
CA ARG A 204 0.12 18.19 8.45
C ARG A 204 -0.20 19.54 7.80
N LYS A 205 0.78 20.10 7.09
CA LYS A 205 0.64 21.40 6.41
C LYS A 205 -0.45 21.40 5.34
N MET A 206 -0.55 20.32 4.55
CA MET A 206 -1.58 20.22 3.52
C MET A 206 -2.99 20.15 4.12
N VAL A 207 -3.20 19.34 5.17
CA VAL A 207 -4.50 19.20 5.84
C VAL A 207 -4.90 20.52 6.51
N GLU A 208 -3.99 21.16 7.24
CA GLU A 208 -4.23 22.44 7.92
C GLU A 208 -4.61 23.54 6.92
N ARG A 209 -3.78 23.75 5.89
CA ARG A 209 -4.02 24.79 4.86
C ARG A 209 -5.29 24.56 4.06
N ALA A 210 -5.63 23.30 3.82
CA ALA A 210 -6.86 22.93 3.13
C ALA A 210 -8.11 23.09 4.00
N GLY A 211 -7.97 23.22 5.32
CA GLY A 211 -9.09 23.19 6.27
C GLY A 211 -9.85 21.87 6.24
N ALA A 212 -9.20 20.78 5.78
CA ALA A 212 -9.83 19.46 5.69
C ALA A 212 -10.07 18.89 7.09
N LYS A 213 -11.19 18.19 7.25
CA LYS A 213 -11.59 17.58 8.53
C LYS A 213 -11.37 16.08 8.48
N SER A 214 -11.16 15.48 9.66
CA SER A 214 -11.15 14.03 9.78
C SER A 214 -12.50 13.45 9.35
N THR A 215 -12.41 12.43 8.52
CA THR A 215 -13.52 11.65 7.98
C THR A 215 -13.50 10.21 8.44
N ASP A 216 -12.56 9.86 9.35
CA ASP A 216 -12.56 8.56 10.00
C ASP A 216 -13.88 8.33 10.74
N LEU A 217 -14.48 7.16 10.51
CA LEU A 217 -15.84 6.86 10.98
C LEU A 217 -15.88 6.34 12.42
N GLN A 218 -14.78 5.77 12.89
CA GLN A 218 -14.72 5.08 14.18
C GLN A 218 -13.84 5.83 15.18
N SER A 219 -12.71 6.38 14.69
CA SER A 219 -11.69 7.02 15.53
C SER A 219 -11.19 8.33 14.90
N PRO A 220 -12.04 9.36 14.78
CA PRO A 220 -11.62 10.63 14.22
C PRO A 220 -10.41 11.21 14.98
N GLU A 221 -9.35 11.53 14.24
CA GLU A 221 -8.12 12.08 14.82
C GLU A 221 -7.63 13.30 14.04
N THR A 222 -6.81 14.13 14.69
CA THR A 222 -6.17 15.26 14.03
C THR A 222 -5.01 14.78 13.15
N ALA A 223 -4.66 15.57 12.12
CA ALA A 223 -3.49 15.28 11.29
C ALA A 223 -2.19 15.24 12.11
N GLU A 224 -2.11 16.05 13.16
CA GLU A 224 -1.00 16.05 14.11
C GLU A 224 -0.85 14.68 14.80
N HIS A 225 -1.94 14.17 15.36
CA HIS A 225 -1.93 12.87 16.04
C HIS A 225 -1.63 11.70 15.07
N LEU A 226 -2.26 11.69 13.89
CA LEU A 226 -2.00 10.67 12.86
C LEU A 226 -0.52 10.66 12.45
N CYS A 227 0.01 11.83 12.09
CA CYS A 227 1.37 11.97 11.59
C CYS A 227 2.42 11.68 12.68
N ALA A 228 2.14 12.00 13.94
CA ALA A 228 3.04 11.71 15.05
C ALA A 228 3.40 10.22 15.16
N LYS A 229 2.49 9.33 14.76
CA LYS A 229 2.74 7.88 14.69
C LYS A 229 3.80 7.49 13.65
N CYS A 230 4.04 8.35 12.66
CA CYS A 230 4.98 8.11 11.55
C CYS A 230 6.29 8.91 11.68
N ASP A 231 6.40 9.92 12.56
CA ASP A 231 7.54 10.83 12.62
C ASP A 231 8.87 10.08 12.81
N HIS A 232 8.95 9.23 13.82
CA HIS A 232 10.16 8.44 14.09
C HIS A 232 10.50 7.51 12.92
N TYR A 233 9.49 6.85 12.36
CA TYR A 233 9.67 5.97 11.21
C TYR A 233 10.23 6.73 10.00
N ALA A 234 9.66 7.90 9.70
CA ALA A 234 10.10 8.75 8.59
C ALA A 234 11.57 9.19 8.73
N GLU A 235 11.99 9.55 9.95
CA GLU A 235 13.38 9.93 10.24
C GLU A 235 14.37 8.77 10.04
N VAL A 236 14.01 7.59 10.55
CA VAL A 236 14.85 6.39 10.48
C VAL A 236 14.96 5.92 9.03
N TRP A 237 13.82 5.84 8.32
CA TRP A 237 13.79 5.42 6.92
C TRP A 237 14.49 6.42 5.99
N LYS A 238 14.39 7.72 6.27
CA LYS A 238 15.10 8.75 5.50
C LYS A 238 16.60 8.46 5.39
N LYS A 239 17.23 8.12 6.51
CA LYS A 239 18.68 7.83 6.54
C LYS A 239 19.01 6.63 5.64
N GLN A 240 18.22 5.59 5.70
CA GLN A 240 18.41 4.38 4.88
C GLN A 240 18.12 4.64 3.40
N ALA A 241 17.03 5.31 3.09
CA ALA A 241 16.61 5.59 1.72
C ALA A 241 17.54 6.59 0.99
N ASP A 242 18.17 7.50 1.73
CA ASP A 242 19.07 8.53 1.15
C ASP A 242 20.53 8.03 1.03
N GLU A 243 20.86 6.82 1.49
CA GLU A 243 22.20 6.25 1.33
C GLU A 243 22.46 5.83 -0.13
N PRO A 244 23.59 6.28 -0.76
CA PRO A 244 23.86 6.04 -2.19
C PRO A 244 23.97 4.55 -2.57
N VAL A 245 24.27 3.68 -1.60
CA VAL A 245 24.52 2.25 -1.82
C VAL A 245 23.25 1.49 -2.18
N SER A 246 22.08 1.89 -1.66
CA SER A 246 20.80 1.25 -2.01
C SER A 246 20.35 1.54 -3.45
N TYR A 247 20.78 2.65 -4.04
CA TYR A 247 20.41 3.05 -5.41
C TYR A 247 21.34 2.51 -6.49
N THR A 248 22.64 2.35 -6.20
CA THR A 248 23.65 2.00 -7.23
C THR A 248 23.60 0.53 -7.65
N HIS A 249 23.22 -0.37 -6.76
CA HIS A 249 23.07 -1.79 -7.10
C HIS A 249 21.86 -2.08 -8.00
N LEU A 250 20.87 -1.20 -8.02
CA LEU A 250 19.62 -1.39 -8.76
C LEU A 250 19.71 -0.92 -10.20
N ARG A 251 20.43 0.18 -10.47
CA ARG A 251 20.66 0.66 -11.85
C ARG A 251 21.58 -0.23 -12.66
N ALA A 252 22.38 -1.07 -12.03
CA ALA A 252 23.30 -1.96 -12.74
C ALA A 252 22.60 -3.16 -13.41
N HIS A 253 21.36 -3.49 -13.02
CA HIS A 253 20.59 -4.59 -13.59
C HIS A 253 19.42 -4.17 -14.50
N GLU A 254 19.08 -2.88 -14.52
CA GLU A 254 18.02 -2.34 -15.38
C GLU A 254 18.62 -1.39 -16.45
N THR A 255 19.50 -1.90 -17.31
CA THR A 255 19.81 -1.18 -18.53
C THR A 255 18.71 -1.40 -19.56
N LEU A 256 18.29 -0.33 -20.23
CA LEU A 256 17.27 -0.31 -21.31
C LEU A 256 17.54 -1.29 -22.48
N SER A 257 18.65 -2.05 -22.43
CA SER A 257 18.96 -3.14 -23.35
C SER A 257 18.22 -4.43 -23.05
N ASP A 258 17.50 -4.53 -21.94
CA ASP A 258 16.80 -5.73 -21.49
C ASP A 258 15.26 -5.63 -21.66
N LEU A 259 14.79 -4.55 -22.35
CA LEU A 259 13.39 -4.39 -22.73
C LEU A 259 13.13 -4.88 -24.17
#